data_fda4e5cbb8d35805366317ce0362b857
#
_entry.id   fda4e5cbb8d35805366317ce0362b857
#
_cell.length_a   1.000
_cell.length_b   1.000
_cell.length_c   1.000
_cell.angle_alpha   90.00
_cell.angle_beta   90.00
_cell.angle_gamma   90.00
#
_symmetry.space_group_name_H-M   'P 1'
#
loop_
_entity.id
_entity.type
_entity.pdbx_description
1 polymer ?
#
loop_
_entity_poly.entity_id
_entity_poly.type
_entity_poly.pdbx_seq_one_letter_code
_entity_poly.pdbx_strand_id
1 'polypeptide(L)'
;MNNHRLFIFIFVSLNLFTHPELDQQKYSLQNSYLPSPLPDRVVLTWNDDPASTQAVNWRTDTTVTKALAQLAIANSNGRALLTEEFKAETSYLKSDINEANYHSVTFTNLKPDTLYAYRVGDGNYWSEYYHFKTASNEDKPFSFIYFGDAQNDVRTHWSRVFREAFRDAPRAAFTLHAGDLVDEHNFDSQWGDWHQGPDWVNGTIPVIATPGNHEYQNQAEARRIWTSKEGNNINIDIESLNNDILGILMLDIKDSKGRKGSIVINEKSGKIIEVDEGIELITGFTNEELANQSILGGKAPLYDRLRNPNRTYRVSNHWRHQFSFPIANVPDERLKETLYFIDYQGVRFISLDSNIANEIQVDWLRKTLENNPNRWTIITFHHPLYSPASSRDNQKIRQLWKPLLDEFKVDLVLSGHDHTYSRTGLVDFKNVKNIPTGYQQAYDPNIGTVHVVSVSGPKMYEITKGKYAKKFGENVQLYQIIDVKKNRLRFRAYTATGKLFDEFTLKKRKNQPNLLVEPNS
;
A
#
# COMPACT_ATOMS: atom_id res chain seq x y z
N MET A 1 11.74 82.74 -49.16
CA MET A 1 11.01 81.49 -49.41
C MET A 1 11.47 80.53 -48.36
N ASN A 2 10.80 80.51 -47.17
CA ASN A 2 11.07 79.61 -46.05
C ASN A 2 9.82 78.84 -45.74
N ASN A 3 9.88 77.55 -45.99
CA ASN A 3 8.84 76.57 -45.64
C ASN A 3 9.03 76.12 -44.19
N HIS A 4 8.20 76.61 -43.26
CA HIS A 4 8.06 76.00 -41.94
C HIS A 4 7.08 74.84 -42.03
N ARG A 5 7.59 73.64 -41.81
CA ARG A 5 6.74 72.45 -41.54
C ARG A 5 6.42 72.41 -40.04
N LEU A 6 5.14 72.52 -39.76
CA LEU A 6 4.58 72.37 -38.40
C LEU A 6 4.45 70.86 -38.12
N PHE A 7 5.22 70.34 -37.16
CA PHE A 7 5.04 68.99 -36.63
C PHE A 7 4.02 69.05 -35.51
N ILE A 8 2.84 68.44 -35.75
CA ILE A 8 1.82 68.19 -34.72
C ILE A 8 2.18 66.90 -34.02
N PHE A 9 2.59 66.96 -32.75
CA PHE A 9 2.71 65.80 -31.88
C PHE A 9 1.34 65.44 -31.36
N ILE A 10 0.80 64.34 -31.82
CA ILE A 10 -0.40 63.70 -31.21
C ILE A 10 0.08 62.93 -30.01
N PHE A 11 -0.18 63.42 -28.79
CA PHE A 11 -0.08 62.64 -27.57
C PHE A 11 -1.24 61.66 -27.52
N VAL A 12 -0.96 60.37 -27.83
CA VAL A 12 -1.87 59.29 -27.52
C VAL A 12 -1.66 58.96 -26.05
N SER A 13 -2.57 59.39 -25.18
CA SER A 13 -2.62 58.95 -23.83
C SER A 13 -3.03 57.48 -23.81
N LEU A 14 -2.06 56.58 -23.64
CA LEU A 14 -2.35 55.20 -23.22
C LEU A 14 -2.98 55.22 -21.85
N ASN A 15 -4.30 55.15 -21.78
CA ASN A 15 -4.97 54.70 -20.58
C ASN A 15 -4.56 53.24 -20.31
N LEU A 16 -3.55 53.05 -19.51
CA LEU A 16 -3.30 51.78 -18.83
C LEU A 16 -4.55 51.50 -17.97
N PHE A 17 -5.45 50.67 -18.49
CA PHE A 17 -6.40 49.99 -17.63
C PHE A 17 -5.57 49.14 -16.66
N THR A 18 -5.26 49.69 -15.50
CA THR A 18 -4.92 48.88 -14.35
C THR A 18 -6.14 48.04 -14.10
N HIS A 19 -6.10 46.76 -14.54
CA HIS A 19 -6.97 45.77 -13.96
C HIS A 19 -6.78 45.90 -12.45
N PRO A 20 -7.87 46.00 -11.64
CA PRO A 20 -7.71 45.87 -10.22
C PRO A 20 -6.90 44.58 -10.06
N GLU A 21 -5.80 44.67 -9.32
CA GLU A 21 -5.12 43.47 -8.85
C GLU A 21 -6.23 42.64 -8.21
N LEU A 22 -6.70 41.63 -8.92
CA LEU A 22 -7.35 40.49 -8.31
C LEU A 22 -6.36 40.11 -7.23
N ASP A 23 -6.73 40.40 -6.00
CA ASP A 23 -6.06 39.87 -4.83
C ASP A 23 -5.96 38.36 -5.11
N GLN A 24 -4.83 37.96 -5.68
CA GLN A 24 -4.47 36.59 -5.81
C GLN A 24 -4.24 36.17 -4.37
N GLN A 25 -5.35 35.94 -3.66
CA GLN A 25 -5.36 35.08 -2.51
C GLN A 25 -4.56 33.87 -2.98
N LYS A 26 -3.29 33.85 -2.60
CA LYS A 26 -2.39 32.74 -2.95
C LYS A 26 -3.15 31.52 -2.53
N TYR A 27 -3.69 30.82 -3.51
CA TYR A 27 -4.31 29.52 -3.29
C TYR A 27 -3.15 28.66 -2.80
N SER A 28 -2.95 28.62 -1.50
CA SER A 28 -1.92 27.76 -0.95
C SER A 28 -2.38 26.35 -1.26
N LEU A 29 -1.49 25.50 -1.75
CA LEU A 29 -1.77 24.07 -1.97
C LEU A 29 -2.38 23.45 -0.70
N GLN A 30 -2.04 23.96 0.49
CA GLN A 30 -2.64 23.55 1.77
C GLN A 30 -4.17 23.71 1.79
N ASN A 31 -4.72 24.77 1.19
CA ASN A 31 -6.18 24.95 1.14
C ASN A 31 -6.89 23.89 0.31
N SER A 32 -6.20 23.26 -0.65
CA SER A 32 -6.79 22.19 -1.47
C SER A 32 -6.99 20.87 -0.72
N TYR A 33 -6.40 20.71 0.47
CA TYR A 33 -6.52 19.51 1.30
C TYR A 33 -7.46 19.70 2.50
N LEU A 34 -7.96 20.93 2.72
CA LEU A 34 -8.87 21.21 3.82
C LEU A 34 -10.20 20.49 3.59
N PRO A 35 -10.73 19.82 4.62
CA PRO A 35 -12.06 19.22 4.54
C PRO A 35 -13.13 20.29 4.53
N SER A 36 -14.29 19.96 3.98
CA SER A 36 -15.49 20.80 3.99
C SER A 36 -16.71 19.97 4.42
N PRO A 37 -17.89 20.57 4.62
CA PRO A 37 -19.11 19.78 4.84
C PRO A 37 -19.50 18.90 3.65
N LEU A 38 -19.01 19.20 2.42
CA LEU A 38 -19.19 18.34 1.26
C LEU A 38 -18.27 17.13 1.39
N PRO A 39 -18.81 15.90 1.20
CA PRO A 39 -18.02 14.68 1.20
C PRO A 39 -16.90 14.71 0.17
N ASP A 40 -15.68 14.33 0.61
CA ASP A 40 -14.53 14.09 -0.24
C ASP A 40 -13.87 12.74 0.08
N ARG A 41 -12.82 12.36 -0.64
CA ARG A 41 -12.05 11.12 -0.44
C ARG A 41 -12.95 9.87 -0.37
N VAL A 42 -13.99 9.84 -1.18
CA VAL A 42 -14.90 8.69 -1.25
C VAL A 42 -14.16 7.49 -1.81
N VAL A 43 -14.14 6.39 -1.07
CA VAL A 43 -13.45 5.16 -1.46
C VAL A 43 -14.28 3.94 -1.11
N LEU A 44 -14.40 3.02 -2.07
CA LEU A 44 -15.02 1.72 -1.89
C LEU A 44 -13.99 0.68 -1.48
N THR A 45 -14.34 -0.16 -0.50
CA THR A 45 -13.57 -1.33 -0.08
C THR A 45 -14.52 -2.49 0.23
N TRP A 46 -13.99 -3.64 0.57
CA TRP A 46 -14.78 -4.76 1.07
C TRP A 46 -14.30 -5.17 2.45
N ASN A 47 -15.21 -5.21 3.41
CA ASN A 47 -14.96 -5.75 4.74
C ASN A 47 -15.61 -7.12 4.97
N ASP A 48 -16.35 -7.62 3.97
CA ASP A 48 -17.01 -8.93 3.95
C ASP A 48 -17.22 -9.35 2.48
N ASP A 49 -18.10 -10.33 2.21
CA ASP A 49 -18.38 -10.92 0.90
C ASP A 49 -18.76 -9.88 -0.18
N PRO A 50 -17.96 -9.75 -1.25
CA PRO A 50 -18.22 -8.81 -2.35
C PRO A 50 -19.52 -9.05 -3.14
N ALA A 51 -20.11 -10.24 -3.01
CA ALA A 51 -21.37 -10.57 -3.71
C ALA A 51 -22.60 -10.01 -2.98
N SER A 52 -22.48 -9.75 -1.68
CA SER A 52 -23.60 -9.36 -0.83
C SER A 52 -23.35 -8.11 0.01
N THR A 53 -22.13 -7.54 -0.03
CA THR A 53 -21.75 -6.36 0.74
C THR A 53 -20.94 -5.37 -0.07
N GLN A 54 -20.91 -4.10 0.38
CA GLN A 54 -20.02 -3.06 -0.10
C GLN A 54 -19.76 -2.06 1.02
N ALA A 55 -18.51 -1.83 1.37
CA ALA A 55 -18.11 -0.77 2.29
C ALA A 55 -17.76 0.51 1.53
N VAL A 56 -18.09 1.65 2.10
CA VAL A 56 -17.71 2.98 1.61
C VAL A 56 -17.19 3.82 2.76
N ASN A 57 -16.07 4.49 2.55
CA ASN A 57 -15.49 5.46 3.46
C ASN A 57 -15.43 6.83 2.76
N TRP A 58 -15.57 7.92 3.53
CA TRP A 58 -15.43 9.28 3.03
C TRP A 58 -15.03 10.24 4.16
N ARG A 59 -14.63 11.45 3.80
CA ARG A 59 -14.25 12.49 4.74
C ARG A 59 -15.17 13.72 4.63
N THR A 60 -15.38 14.41 5.76
CA THR A 60 -15.95 15.75 5.85
C THR A 60 -15.17 16.58 6.89
N ASP A 61 -15.50 17.85 7.05
CA ASP A 61 -15.03 18.61 8.20
C ASP A 61 -15.73 18.17 9.49
N THR A 62 -15.29 18.72 10.62
CA THR A 62 -15.78 18.36 11.95
C THR A 62 -17.18 18.84 12.27
N THR A 63 -17.79 19.66 11.42
CA THR A 63 -19.18 20.12 11.58
C THR A 63 -20.20 19.05 11.29
N VAL A 64 -19.83 18.09 10.43
CA VAL A 64 -20.68 16.93 10.10
C VAL A 64 -20.47 15.82 11.14
N THR A 65 -21.33 15.75 12.13
CA THR A 65 -21.26 14.76 13.23
C THR A 65 -22.22 13.57 13.03
N LYS A 66 -23.14 13.67 12.07
CA LYS A 66 -24.11 12.62 11.72
C LYS A 66 -24.14 12.47 10.22
N ALA A 67 -23.47 11.47 9.75
CA ALA A 67 -23.37 11.20 8.32
C ALA A 67 -24.30 10.05 7.90
N LEU A 68 -24.68 10.08 6.63
CA LEU A 68 -25.65 9.19 6.02
C LEU A 68 -25.13 8.73 4.65
N ALA A 69 -25.56 7.55 4.24
CA ALA A 69 -25.44 7.11 2.86
C ALA A 69 -26.81 6.73 2.30
N GLN A 70 -27.03 6.95 1.01
CA GLN A 70 -28.22 6.50 0.30
C GLN A 70 -27.82 5.48 -0.76
N LEU A 71 -28.58 4.40 -0.86
CA LEU A 71 -28.36 3.31 -1.80
C LEU A 71 -29.64 2.98 -2.55
N ALA A 72 -29.54 2.69 -3.84
CA ALA A 72 -30.62 2.16 -4.67
C ALA A 72 -30.07 1.15 -5.68
N ILE A 73 -30.90 0.25 -6.18
CA ILE A 73 -30.59 -0.44 -7.44
C ILE A 73 -30.53 0.61 -8.54
N ALA A 74 -29.46 0.62 -9.33
CA ALA A 74 -29.27 1.60 -10.39
C ALA A 74 -30.41 1.56 -11.41
N ASN A 75 -30.88 2.74 -11.81
CA ASN A 75 -31.96 2.92 -12.77
C ASN A 75 -31.55 3.93 -13.85
N SER A 76 -31.94 3.70 -15.08
CA SER A 76 -31.68 4.62 -16.20
C SER A 76 -32.40 5.99 -16.04
N ASN A 77 -33.48 6.06 -15.26
CA ASN A 77 -34.10 7.30 -14.84
C ASN A 77 -33.60 7.70 -13.45
N GLY A 78 -32.64 8.61 -13.38
CA GLY A 78 -32.05 9.07 -12.12
C GLY A 78 -33.04 9.67 -11.11
N ARG A 79 -34.20 10.19 -11.59
CA ARG A 79 -35.28 10.68 -10.72
C ARG A 79 -36.15 9.56 -10.13
N ALA A 80 -36.02 8.34 -10.63
CA ALA A 80 -36.77 7.17 -10.17
C ALA A 80 -35.91 6.26 -9.26
N LEU A 81 -34.81 6.75 -8.72
CA LEU A 81 -34.02 6.03 -7.71
C LEU A 81 -34.80 5.92 -6.41
N LEU A 82 -35.17 4.71 -6.05
CA LEU A 82 -35.79 4.40 -4.75
C LEU A 82 -34.68 4.12 -3.74
N THR A 83 -34.23 5.16 -3.07
CA THR A 83 -33.11 5.09 -2.14
C THR A 83 -33.54 4.60 -0.76
N GLU A 84 -32.74 3.70 -0.22
CA GLU A 84 -32.69 3.34 1.20
C GLU A 84 -31.59 4.14 1.89
N GLU A 85 -31.81 4.56 3.13
CA GLU A 85 -30.89 5.38 3.90
C GLU A 85 -30.18 4.57 4.97
N PHE A 86 -28.87 4.76 5.09
CA PHE A 86 -28.01 4.09 6.03
C PHE A 86 -27.28 5.13 6.88
N LYS A 87 -27.24 4.90 8.20
CA LYS A 87 -26.46 5.72 9.13
C LYS A 87 -25.00 5.32 9.06
N ALA A 88 -24.12 6.29 8.99
CA ALA A 88 -22.67 6.07 9.00
C ALA A 88 -22.13 6.03 10.44
N GLU A 89 -21.07 5.26 10.63
CA GLU A 89 -20.17 5.42 11.75
C GLU A 89 -19.25 6.61 11.48
N THR A 90 -18.95 7.39 12.51
CA THR A 90 -18.12 8.59 12.41
C THR A 90 -16.95 8.50 13.35
N SER A 91 -15.75 8.75 12.85
CA SER A 91 -14.52 8.77 13.61
C SER A 91 -13.74 10.07 13.33
N TYR A 92 -13.17 10.65 14.37
CA TYR A 92 -12.41 11.89 14.29
C TYR A 92 -10.92 11.62 14.06
N LEU A 93 -10.31 12.38 13.17
CA LEU A 93 -8.87 12.38 12.93
C LEU A 93 -8.32 13.81 12.98
N LYS A 94 -7.28 14.00 13.82
CA LYS A 94 -6.40 15.15 13.77
C LYS A 94 -5.14 14.78 13.01
N SER A 95 -4.94 15.42 11.86
CA SER A 95 -3.75 15.28 11.03
C SER A 95 -2.70 16.36 11.34
N ASP A 96 -1.65 16.40 10.54
CA ASP A 96 -0.61 17.43 10.59
C ASP A 96 -1.11 18.83 10.16
N ILE A 97 -2.10 18.91 9.27
CA ILE A 97 -2.56 20.16 8.66
C ILE A 97 -4.04 20.48 8.90
N ASN A 98 -4.87 19.52 9.37
CA ASN A 98 -6.30 19.73 9.59
C ASN A 98 -6.91 18.78 10.61
N GLU A 99 -8.17 19.02 10.94
CA GLU A 99 -9.03 18.14 11.72
C GLU A 99 -10.24 17.78 10.85
N ALA A 100 -10.58 16.50 10.82
CA ALA A 100 -11.63 15.98 9.96
C ALA A 100 -12.44 14.87 10.64
N ASN A 101 -13.67 14.68 10.20
CA ASN A 101 -14.45 13.49 10.46
C ASN A 101 -14.40 12.54 9.26
N TYR A 102 -14.10 11.29 9.53
CA TYR A 102 -14.18 10.21 8.59
C TYR A 102 -15.42 9.38 8.89
N HIS A 103 -16.09 8.97 7.87
CA HIS A 103 -17.36 8.24 7.96
C HIS A 103 -17.25 6.92 7.21
N SER A 104 -17.94 5.91 7.71
CA SER A 104 -17.99 4.60 7.06
C SER A 104 -19.39 3.99 7.12
N VAL A 105 -19.76 3.30 6.05
CA VAL A 105 -20.97 2.49 5.95
C VAL A 105 -20.64 1.18 5.27
N THR A 106 -21.18 0.08 5.76
CA THR A 106 -21.24 -1.18 5.02
C THR A 106 -22.68 -1.44 4.58
N PHE A 107 -22.92 -1.41 3.29
CA PHE A 107 -24.17 -1.90 2.72
C PHE A 107 -24.17 -3.43 2.76
N THR A 108 -25.23 -4.02 3.29
CA THR A 108 -25.38 -5.48 3.46
C THR A 108 -26.61 -6.00 2.77
N ASN A 109 -26.75 -7.34 2.65
CA ASN A 109 -27.89 -7.99 2.00
C ASN A 109 -28.10 -7.54 0.53
N LEU A 110 -27.03 -7.20 -0.15
CA LEU A 110 -27.06 -6.81 -1.54
C LEU A 110 -27.32 -8.04 -2.43
N LYS A 111 -27.94 -7.80 -3.58
CA LYS A 111 -28.12 -8.83 -4.60
C LYS A 111 -26.82 -9.03 -5.37
N PRO A 112 -26.35 -10.27 -5.58
CA PRO A 112 -25.18 -10.55 -6.41
C PRO A 112 -25.36 -10.05 -7.86
N ASP A 113 -24.22 -9.76 -8.53
CA ASP A 113 -24.16 -9.35 -9.93
C ASP A 113 -25.08 -8.15 -10.30
N THR A 114 -25.31 -7.24 -9.34
CA THR A 114 -26.26 -6.15 -9.44
C THR A 114 -25.56 -4.80 -9.41
N LEU A 115 -25.97 -3.90 -10.31
CA LEU A 115 -25.48 -2.52 -10.31
C LEU A 115 -26.30 -1.67 -9.34
N TYR A 116 -25.61 -1.01 -8.43
CA TYR A 116 -26.18 -0.08 -7.46
C TYR A 116 -25.75 1.35 -7.74
N ALA A 117 -26.63 2.30 -7.38
CA ALA A 117 -26.32 3.72 -7.30
C ALA A 117 -26.32 4.14 -5.83
N TYR A 118 -25.31 4.89 -5.39
CA TYR A 118 -25.24 5.38 -4.03
C TYR A 118 -24.66 6.80 -3.99
N ARG A 119 -24.91 7.51 -2.89
CA ARG A 119 -24.26 8.75 -2.53
C ARG A 119 -24.06 8.82 -1.02
N VAL A 120 -23.15 9.66 -0.57
CA VAL A 120 -22.81 9.87 0.84
C VAL A 120 -22.98 11.33 1.22
N GLY A 121 -23.28 11.62 2.48
CA GLY A 121 -23.50 12.99 2.94
C GLY A 121 -24.01 13.07 4.38
N ASP A 122 -24.79 14.11 4.68
CA ASP A 122 -25.38 14.36 6.02
C ASP A 122 -26.88 14.67 5.98
N GLY A 123 -27.50 14.60 4.79
CA GLY A 123 -28.87 15.02 4.56
C GLY A 123 -28.99 16.42 3.95
N ASN A 124 -28.04 17.32 4.20
CA ASN A 124 -27.97 18.66 3.63
C ASN A 124 -26.96 18.73 2.49
N TYR A 125 -25.77 18.19 2.73
CA TYR A 125 -24.67 18.14 1.77
C TYR A 125 -24.49 16.70 1.31
N TRP A 126 -24.52 16.49 -0.01
CA TRP A 126 -24.40 15.17 -0.63
C TRP A 126 -23.31 15.17 -1.68
N SER A 127 -22.61 14.03 -1.81
CA SER A 127 -21.80 13.76 -2.99
C SER A 127 -22.68 13.61 -4.23
N GLU A 128 -22.08 13.53 -5.40
CA GLU A 128 -22.72 12.97 -6.58
C GLU A 128 -23.14 11.52 -6.35
N TYR A 129 -23.98 10.99 -7.27
CA TYR A 129 -24.27 9.56 -7.30
C TYR A 129 -23.14 8.79 -7.97
N TYR A 130 -22.58 7.82 -7.26
CA TYR A 130 -21.65 6.83 -7.78
C TYR A 130 -22.37 5.53 -8.11
N HIS A 131 -21.75 4.70 -8.95
CA HIS A 131 -22.18 3.34 -9.19
C HIS A 131 -21.12 2.35 -8.71
N PHE A 132 -21.56 1.24 -8.14
CA PHE A 132 -20.74 0.05 -7.98
C PHE A 132 -21.54 -1.18 -8.39
N LYS A 133 -20.83 -2.26 -8.71
CA LYS A 133 -21.44 -3.53 -9.05
C LYS A 133 -20.99 -4.61 -8.09
N THR A 134 -21.94 -5.32 -7.46
CA THR A 134 -21.62 -6.48 -6.61
C THR A 134 -21.03 -7.62 -7.44
N ALA A 135 -20.16 -8.42 -6.80
CA ALA A 135 -19.64 -9.63 -7.42
C ALA A 135 -20.74 -10.64 -7.74
N SER A 136 -20.47 -11.54 -8.67
CA SER A 136 -21.33 -12.70 -8.91
C SER A 136 -20.97 -13.84 -7.95
N ASN A 137 -21.95 -14.64 -7.57
CA ASN A 137 -21.72 -15.91 -6.88
C ASN A 137 -21.11 -17.01 -7.78
N GLU A 138 -21.00 -16.74 -9.07
CA GLU A 138 -20.40 -17.65 -10.05
C GLU A 138 -19.00 -17.18 -10.45
N ASP A 139 -18.16 -18.10 -10.92
CA ASP A 139 -16.83 -17.83 -11.48
C ASP A 139 -16.91 -17.06 -12.81
N LYS A 140 -17.46 -15.84 -12.80
CA LYS A 140 -17.53 -15.00 -14.01
C LYS A 140 -16.16 -14.39 -14.33
N PRO A 141 -15.84 -14.18 -15.61
CA PRO A 141 -14.64 -13.47 -16.01
C PRO A 141 -14.64 -12.03 -15.48
N PHE A 142 -13.48 -11.59 -15.02
CA PHE A 142 -13.26 -10.21 -14.62
C PHE A 142 -11.81 -9.80 -14.88
N SER A 143 -11.54 -8.51 -14.81
CA SER A 143 -10.18 -7.96 -14.78
C SER A 143 -10.02 -7.04 -13.56
N PHE A 144 -8.79 -6.89 -13.11
CA PHE A 144 -8.42 -5.92 -12.10
C PHE A 144 -7.11 -5.23 -12.47
N ILE A 145 -6.88 -4.06 -11.87
CA ILE A 145 -5.66 -3.28 -12.07
C ILE A 145 -4.77 -3.47 -10.84
N TYR A 146 -3.49 -3.72 -11.06
CA TYR A 146 -2.51 -3.79 -9.99
C TYR A 146 -1.50 -2.65 -10.11
N PHE A 147 -1.20 -2.03 -8.96
CA PHE A 147 -0.19 -1.01 -8.79
C PHE A 147 0.80 -1.44 -7.69
N GLY A 148 2.09 -1.37 -8.00
CA GLY A 148 3.13 -1.28 -6.97
C GLY A 148 3.19 0.15 -6.43
N ASP A 149 4.24 0.45 -5.66
CA ASP A 149 4.49 1.72 -4.98
C ASP A 149 4.03 2.95 -5.78
N ALA A 150 3.12 3.73 -5.21
CA ALA A 150 2.62 4.96 -5.79
C ALA A 150 3.46 6.18 -5.38
N GLN A 151 4.09 6.11 -4.17
CA GLN A 151 4.97 7.16 -3.66
C GLN A 151 6.08 7.47 -4.69
N ASN A 152 6.70 8.56 -4.76
CA ASN A 152 6.60 9.92 -4.30
C ASN A 152 5.89 10.76 -5.38
N ASP A 153 5.68 12.07 -5.12
CA ASP A 153 5.09 12.97 -6.12
C ASP A 153 3.79 12.41 -6.75
N VAL A 154 2.94 11.83 -5.91
CA VAL A 154 1.73 11.11 -6.29
C VAL A 154 0.85 11.93 -7.22
N ARG A 155 0.60 13.20 -6.84
CA ARG A 155 -0.26 14.09 -7.62
C ARG A 155 0.27 14.35 -9.02
N THR A 156 1.58 14.55 -9.17
CA THR A 156 2.18 14.99 -10.43
C THR A 156 2.61 13.84 -11.34
N HIS A 157 2.98 12.70 -10.77
CA HIS A 157 3.57 11.60 -11.53
C HIS A 157 2.75 10.32 -11.50
N TRP A 158 2.22 9.91 -10.33
CA TRP A 158 1.44 8.68 -10.25
C TRP A 158 0.04 8.84 -10.83
N SER A 159 -0.63 10.00 -10.63
CA SER A 159 -1.99 10.22 -11.12
C SER A 159 -2.14 9.96 -12.63
N ARG A 160 -1.12 10.28 -13.45
CA ARG A 160 -1.14 10.00 -14.89
C ARG A 160 -1.09 8.50 -15.18
N VAL A 161 -0.37 7.72 -14.35
CA VAL A 161 -0.28 6.26 -14.49
C VAL A 161 -1.64 5.64 -14.17
N PHE A 162 -2.29 6.11 -13.11
CA PHE A 162 -3.63 5.66 -12.75
C PHE A 162 -4.64 5.94 -13.87
N ARG A 163 -4.62 7.14 -14.45
CA ARG A 163 -5.52 7.52 -15.56
C ARG A 163 -5.31 6.69 -16.80
N GLU A 164 -4.06 6.35 -17.15
CA GLU A 164 -3.78 5.42 -18.25
C GLU A 164 -4.32 4.01 -17.94
N ALA A 165 -4.08 3.51 -16.74
CA ALA A 165 -4.59 2.21 -16.32
C ALA A 165 -6.13 2.15 -16.39
N PHE A 166 -6.79 3.19 -15.89
CA PHE A 166 -8.26 3.30 -15.97
C PHE A 166 -8.77 3.40 -17.41
N ARG A 167 -8.09 4.16 -18.28
CA ARG A 167 -8.44 4.23 -19.71
C ARG A 167 -8.40 2.87 -20.38
N ASP A 168 -7.38 2.06 -20.04
CA ASP A 168 -7.20 0.73 -20.64
C ASP A 168 -8.11 -0.34 -20.01
N ALA A 169 -8.54 -0.16 -18.77
CA ALA A 169 -9.42 -1.07 -18.06
C ALA A 169 -10.55 -0.34 -17.28
N PRO A 170 -11.43 0.41 -17.95
CA PRO A 170 -12.47 1.24 -17.29
C PRO A 170 -13.56 0.40 -16.61
N ARG A 171 -13.57 -0.90 -16.81
CA ARG A 171 -14.48 -1.86 -16.19
C ARG A 171 -13.76 -2.87 -15.33
N ALA A 172 -12.58 -2.49 -14.81
CA ALA A 172 -11.90 -3.30 -13.81
C ALA A 172 -12.82 -3.50 -12.59
N ALA A 173 -12.82 -4.71 -12.05
CA ALA A 173 -13.65 -5.04 -10.90
C ALA A 173 -13.17 -4.32 -9.62
N PHE A 174 -11.86 -4.10 -9.51
CA PHE A 174 -11.21 -3.39 -8.41
C PHE A 174 -9.79 -2.98 -8.81
N THR A 175 -9.18 -2.14 -7.98
CA THR A 175 -7.74 -1.87 -8.01
C THR A 175 -7.06 -2.58 -6.83
N LEU A 176 -5.84 -3.10 -7.05
CA LEU A 176 -5.02 -3.72 -6.03
C LEU A 176 -3.72 -2.93 -5.88
N HIS A 177 -3.41 -2.51 -4.65
CA HIS A 177 -2.22 -1.73 -4.32
C HIS A 177 -1.32 -2.51 -3.37
N ALA A 178 -0.05 -2.68 -3.75
CA ALA A 178 0.92 -3.48 -2.99
C ALA A 178 1.76 -2.64 -1.99
N GLY A 179 1.15 -1.63 -1.40
CA GLY A 179 1.75 -0.78 -0.37
C GLY A 179 2.49 0.45 -0.91
N ASP A 180 2.99 1.26 0.00
CA ASP A 180 3.62 2.54 -0.24
C ASP A 180 2.75 3.45 -1.13
N LEU A 181 1.53 3.71 -0.66
CA LEU A 181 0.57 4.59 -1.30
C LEU A 181 1.01 6.05 -1.20
N VAL A 182 1.66 6.38 -0.07
CA VAL A 182 2.21 7.69 0.28
C VAL A 182 3.67 7.54 0.69
N ASP A 183 4.42 8.63 0.76
CA ASP A 183 5.82 8.63 1.21
C ASP A 183 5.95 8.84 2.72
N GLU A 184 5.01 9.59 3.32
CA GLU A 184 5.00 9.88 4.75
C GLU A 184 3.59 9.62 5.33
N HIS A 185 3.49 8.62 6.18
CA HIS A 185 2.23 8.09 6.72
C HIS A 185 1.34 9.12 7.43
N ASN A 186 1.94 10.18 8.00
CA ASN A 186 1.27 11.19 8.81
C ASN A 186 0.93 12.48 8.06
N PHE A 187 1.35 12.63 6.78
CA PHE A 187 1.06 13.83 6.00
C PHE A 187 -0.26 13.71 5.25
N ASP A 188 -1.29 14.42 5.77
CA ASP A 188 -2.63 14.41 5.19
C ASP A 188 -2.67 14.93 3.74
N SER A 189 -1.74 15.83 3.39
CA SER A 189 -1.60 16.31 2.01
C SER A 189 -1.25 15.19 1.04
N GLN A 190 -0.37 14.25 1.43
CA GLN A 190 0.00 13.11 0.57
C GLN A 190 -1.16 12.12 0.43
N TRP A 191 -1.91 11.87 1.50
CA TRP A 191 -3.15 11.11 1.41
C TRP A 191 -4.18 11.79 0.52
N GLY A 192 -4.28 13.13 0.60
CA GLY A 192 -5.09 13.92 -0.31
C GLY A 192 -4.68 13.74 -1.78
N ASP A 193 -3.39 13.74 -2.07
CA ASP A 193 -2.86 13.49 -3.41
C ASP A 193 -3.18 12.07 -3.91
N TRP A 194 -3.09 11.07 -3.02
CA TRP A 194 -3.43 9.70 -3.35
C TRP A 194 -4.92 9.56 -3.71
N HIS A 195 -5.81 10.22 -2.98
CA HIS A 195 -7.25 10.24 -3.32
C HIS A 195 -7.54 11.02 -4.60
N GLN A 196 -6.85 12.14 -4.85
CA GLN A 196 -7.05 12.96 -6.05
C GLN A 196 -6.56 12.30 -7.34
N GLY A 197 -5.60 11.38 -7.26
CA GLY A 197 -5.10 10.64 -8.43
C GLY A 197 -6.20 9.89 -9.15
N PRO A 198 -6.90 8.97 -8.48
CA PRO A 198 -8.09 8.26 -8.94
C PRO A 198 -9.35 9.12 -9.00
N ASP A 199 -9.47 10.08 -8.07
CA ASP A 199 -10.65 10.94 -7.91
C ASP A 199 -11.95 10.11 -7.75
N TRP A 200 -13.01 10.42 -8.50
CA TRP A 200 -14.30 9.73 -8.48
C TRP A 200 -14.21 8.21 -8.77
N VAL A 201 -13.11 7.74 -9.36
CA VAL A 201 -12.94 6.32 -9.68
C VAL A 201 -12.90 5.46 -8.42
N ASN A 202 -12.28 5.93 -7.32
CA ASN A 202 -12.28 5.22 -6.04
C ASN A 202 -13.69 5.08 -5.43
N GLY A 203 -14.60 5.98 -5.76
CA GLY A 203 -16.03 5.87 -5.43
C GLY A 203 -16.81 4.91 -6.32
N THR A 204 -16.19 4.35 -7.37
CA THR A 204 -16.85 3.49 -8.37
C THR A 204 -16.21 2.10 -8.46
N ILE A 205 -14.90 2.03 -8.36
CA ILE A 205 -14.12 0.79 -8.42
C ILE A 205 -13.49 0.54 -7.04
N PRO A 206 -13.85 -0.55 -6.35
CA PRO A 206 -13.31 -0.87 -5.04
C PRO A 206 -11.79 -1.02 -5.01
N VAL A 207 -11.21 -0.75 -3.85
CA VAL A 207 -9.78 -0.86 -3.58
C VAL A 207 -9.49 -2.08 -2.73
N ILE A 208 -8.47 -2.85 -3.10
CA ILE A 208 -7.75 -3.81 -2.25
C ILE A 208 -6.37 -3.22 -2.02
N ALA A 209 -5.91 -3.10 -0.77
CA ALA A 209 -4.59 -2.57 -0.47
C ALA A 209 -3.92 -3.35 0.67
N THR A 210 -2.62 -3.55 0.55
CA THR A 210 -1.75 -3.95 1.66
C THR A 210 -0.88 -2.76 2.04
N PRO A 211 -0.56 -2.52 3.33
CA PRO A 211 0.31 -1.42 3.68
C PRO A 211 1.76 -1.71 3.34
N GLY A 212 2.48 -0.70 2.86
CA GLY A 212 3.93 -0.70 2.77
C GLY A 212 4.58 -0.14 4.05
N ASN A 213 5.91 -0.02 4.04
CA ASN A 213 6.61 0.52 5.19
C ASN A 213 6.40 2.04 5.37
N HIS A 214 6.01 2.73 4.32
CA HIS A 214 5.68 4.15 4.35
C HIS A 214 4.28 4.44 4.93
N GLU A 215 3.41 3.45 5.08
CA GLU A 215 2.16 3.55 5.84
C GLU A 215 2.35 3.33 7.34
N TYR A 216 3.54 2.96 7.79
CA TYR A 216 3.85 2.74 9.20
C TYR A 216 4.57 3.94 9.81
N GLN A 217 4.32 4.17 11.11
CA GLN A 217 5.02 5.21 11.86
C GLN A 217 6.54 5.00 11.75
N ASN A 218 7.24 6.07 11.35
CA ASN A 218 8.67 6.02 11.18
C ASN A 218 9.35 5.76 12.53
N GLN A 219 10.22 4.75 12.56
CA GLN A 219 10.97 4.37 13.77
C GLN A 219 11.91 5.48 14.25
N ALA A 220 12.41 6.33 13.35
CA ALA A 220 13.30 7.44 13.65
C ALA A 220 12.68 8.51 14.58
N GLU A 221 11.35 8.62 14.64
CA GLU A 221 10.68 9.56 15.57
C GLU A 221 10.71 9.09 17.03
N ALA A 222 11.08 7.86 17.30
CA ALA A 222 11.11 7.32 18.63
C ALA A 222 12.46 7.59 19.31
N ARG A 223 12.68 8.82 19.77
CA ARG A 223 13.79 9.12 20.67
C ARG A 223 13.79 8.17 21.86
N ARG A 224 14.92 7.53 22.13
CA ARG A 224 15.12 6.60 23.23
C ARG A 224 16.03 7.23 24.26
N ILE A 225 15.77 6.94 25.52
CA ILE A 225 16.64 7.32 26.61
C ILE A 225 17.28 6.05 27.13
N TRP A 226 18.60 5.95 26.98
CA TRP A 226 19.42 4.90 27.57
C TRP A 226 20.11 5.41 28.82
N THR A 227 20.56 4.50 29.67
CA THR A 227 21.38 4.83 30.84
C THR A 227 22.79 4.35 30.57
N SER A 228 23.77 5.26 30.63
CA SER A 228 25.17 4.91 30.53
C SER A 228 25.63 4.12 31.75
N LYS A 229 26.84 3.54 31.65
CA LYS A 229 27.49 2.85 32.78
C LYS A 229 27.64 3.74 34.03
N GLU A 230 27.81 5.05 33.81
CA GLU A 230 27.91 6.07 34.85
C GLU A 230 26.54 6.51 35.41
N GLY A 231 25.42 5.98 34.89
CA GLY A 231 24.07 6.33 35.33
C GLY A 231 23.46 7.55 34.63
N ASN A 232 24.13 8.12 33.61
CA ASN A 232 23.63 9.28 32.88
C ASN A 232 22.60 8.87 31.81
N ASN A 233 21.60 9.71 31.61
CA ASN A 233 20.65 9.54 30.52
C ASN A 233 21.30 9.90 29.18
N ILE A 234 21.17 8.99 28.20
CA ILE A 234 21.63 9.17 26.81
C ILE A 234 20.41 9.16 25.89
N ASN A 235 20.21 10.22 25.15
CA ASN A 235 19.19 10.24 24.09
C ASN A 235 19.71 9.51 22.88
N ILE A 236 18.98 8.51 22.43
CA ILE A 236 19.32 7.65 21.30
C ILE A 236 18.23 7.75 20.23
N ASP A 237 18.65 7.97 19.01
CA ASP A 237 17.83 7.85 17.81
C ASP A 237 18.17 6.51 17.12
N ILE A 238 17.16 5.76 16.69
CA ILE A 238 17.35 4.57 15.87
C ILE A 238 17.41 5.02 14.42
N GLU A 239 18.55 4.86 13.75
CA GLU A 239 18.72 5.22 12.34
C GLU A 239 18.19 4.11 11.41
N SER A 240 18.41 2.85 11.77
CA SER A 240 17.86 1.71 11.04
C SER A 240 17.52 0.55 11.97
N LEU A 241 16.59 -0.28 11.53
CA LEU A 241 16.27 -1.56 12.14
C LEU A 241 16.20 -2.60 11.03
N ASN A 242 17.06 -3.60 11.10
CA ASN A 242 17.07 -4.71 10.16
C ASN A 242 16.73 -6.00 10.89
N ASN A 243 15.69 -6.69 10.43
CA ASN A 243 15.22 -8.00 10.91
C ASN A 243 15.16 -9.04 9.78
N ASP A 244 15.94 -8.85 8.72
CA ASP A 244 15.95 -9.72 7.54
C ASP A 244 16.47 -11.13 7.83
N ILE A 245 17.18 -11.31 8.94
CA ILE A 245 17.64 -12.61 9.40
C ILE A 245 16.70 -13.14 10.47
N LEU A 246 16.12 -14.31 10.25
CA LEU A 246 15.15 -14.93 11.17
C LEU A 246 15.77 -15.11 12.58
N GLY A 247 15.10 -14.56 13.57
CA GLY A 247 15.54 -14.62 14.98
C GLY A 247 16.63 -13.62 15.36
N ILE A 248 17.03 -12.76 14.45
CA ILE A 248 18.04 -11.71 14.67
C ILE A 248 17.43 -10.35 14.40
N LEU A 249 17.69 -9.40 15.30
CA LEU A 249 17.35 -8.00 15.13
C LEU A 249 18.65 -7.18 15.18
N MET A 250 18.90 -6.40 14.15
CA MET A 250 20.02 -5.46 14.09
C MET A 250 19.49 -4.03 14.19
N LEU A 251 20.09 -3.24 15.04
CA LEU A 251 19.74 -1.84 15.27
C LEU A 251 20.96 -0.97 15.02
N ASP A 252 20.84 -0.02 14.11
CA ASP A 252 21.79 1.09 14.00
C ASP A 252 21.24 2.29 14.75
N ILE A 253 22.06 2.86 15.61
CA ILE A 253 21.66 3.95 16.48
C ILE A 253 22.61 5.13 16.38
N LYS A 254 22.10 6.29 16.79
CA LYS A 254 22.86 7.53 16.90
C LYS A 254 22.48 8.24 18.18
N ASP A 255 23.47 8.76 18.89
CA ASP A 255 23.20 9.61 20.06
C ASP A 255 23.06 11.09 19.68
N SER A 256 22.67 11.90 20.66
CA SER A 256 22.53 13.36 20.50
C SER A 256 23.82 14.10 20.17
N LYS A 257 24.98 13.45 20.32
CA LYS A 257 26.30 13.98 19.95
C LYS A 257 26.72 13.53 18.55
N GLY A 258 25.87 12.78 17.85
CA GLY A 258 26.16 12.26 16.51
C GLY A 258 27.01 11.00 16.46
N ARG A 259 27.31 10.36 17.60
CA ARG A 259 28.03 9.08 17.63
C ARG A 259 27.09 7.98 17.21
N LYS A 260 27.57 7.06 16.37
CA LYS A 260 26.83 5.95 15.82
C LYS A 260 27.30 4.63 16.39
N GLY A 261 26.42 3.64 16.44
CA GLY A 261 26.76 2.28 16.83
C GLY A 261 25.68 1.30 16.39
N SER A 262 26.03 0.02 16.36
CA SER A 262 25.16 -1.07 15.95
C SER A 262 25.03 -2.15 17.03
N ILE A 263 23.82 -2.67 17.21
CA ILE A 263 23.51 -3.76 18.17
C ILE A 263 22.86 -4.90 17.42
N VAL A 264 23.31 -6.11 17.69
CA VAL A 264 22.70 -7.37 17.22
C VAL A 264 22.05 -8.07 18.41
N ILE A 265 20.78 -8.44 18.26
CA ILE A 265 19.93 -8.94 19.33
C ILE A 265 19.25 -10.23 18.87
N ASN A 266 19.15 -11.22 19.76
CA ASN A 266 18.28 -12.36 19.55
C ASN A 266 16.81 -11.94 19.72
N GLU A 267 16.04 -11.99 18.67
CA GLU A 267 14.67 -11.49 18.64
C GLU A 267 13.75 -12.18 19.66
N LYS A 268 13.92 -13.49 19.88
CA LYS A 268 13.08 -14.29 20.78
C LYS A 268 13.39 -14.04 22.26
N SER A 269 14.66 -13.97 22.61
CA SER A 269 15.11 -13.85 24.01
C SER A 269 15.39 -12.41 24.41
N GLY A 270 15.52 -11.50 23.47
CA GLY A 270 15.98 -10.12 23.70
C GLY A 270 17.44 -10.02 24.15
N LYS A 271 18.20 -11.12 24.08
CA LYS A 271 19.60 -11.10 24.44
C LYS A 271 20.44 -10.38 23.39
N ILE A 272 21.35 -9.53 23.86
CA ILE A 272 22.37 -8.92 23.03
C ILE A 272 23.36 -10.01 22.61
N ILE A 273 23.55 -10.15 21.30
CA ILE A 273 24.50 -11.09 20.69
C ILE A 273 25.84 -10.40 20.50
N GLU A 274 25.80 -9.18 19.97
CA GLU A 274 26.97 -8.42 19.58
C GLU A 274 26.67 -6.92 19.60
N VAL A 275 27.66 -6.11 19.94
CA VAL A 275 27.66 -4.65 19.78
C VAL A 275 28.99 -4.23 19.16
N ASP A 276 28.93 -3.14 18.39
CA ASP A 276 30.16 -2.55 17.85
C ASP A 276 30.82 -1.56 18.83
N GLU A 277 32.02 -1.09 18.48
CA GLU A 277 32.79 -0.11 19.26
C GLU A 277 32.02 1.21 19.46
N GLY A 278 31.11 1.54 18.54
CA GLY A 278 30.27 2.74 18.65
C GLY A 278 29.32 2.67 19.83
N ILE A 279 28.73 1.51 20.12
CA ILE A 279 27.90 1.28 21.31
C ILE A 279 28.71 1.43 22.59
N GLU A 280 29.92 0.89 22.65
CA GLU A 280 30.81 1.05 23.79
C GLU A 280 31.13 2.53 24.04
N LEU A 281 31.37 3.27 22.97
CA LEU A 281 31.65 4.71 23.03
C LEU A 281 30.44 5.55 23.50
N ILE A 282 29.22 5.12 23.12
CA ILE A 282 27.98 5.79 23.49
C ILE A 282 27.60 5.50 24.93
N THR A 283 27.69 4.24 25.36
CA THR A 283 27.13 3.75 26.63
C THR A 283 28.15 3.66 27.76
N GLY A 284 29.42 3.53 27.44
CA GLY A 284 30.52 3.26 28.40
C GLY A 284 30.60 1.80 28.86
N PHE A 285 29.72 0.92 28.33
CA PHE A 285 29.77 -0.52 28.59
C PHE A 285 30.58 -1.21 27.49
N THR A 286 31.42 -2.19 27.88
CA THR A 286 32.11 -3.03 26.91
C THR A 286 31.19 -4.06 26.27
N ASN A 287 31.59 -4.60 25.13
CA ASN A 287 30.85 -5.68 24.46
C ASN A 287 30.67 -6.89 25.40
N GLU A 288 31.68 -7.24 26.18
CA GLU A 288 31.63 -8.34 27.14
C GLU A 288 30.62 -8.08 28.26
N GLU A 289 30.51 -6.85 28.75
CA GLU A 289 29.53 -6.46 29.78
C GLU A 289 28.10 -6.45 29.26
N LEU A 290 27.89 -6.14 27.98
CA LEU A 290 26.58 -6.12 27.32
C LEU A 290 26.19 -7.49 26.76
N ALA A 291 27.17 -8.32 26.38
CA ALA A 291 26.94 -9.64 25.86
C ALA A 291 26.10 -10.49 26.83
N ASN A 292 25.08 -11.15 26.29
CA ASN A 292 24.13 -11.95 27.08
C ASN A 292 23.19 -11.18 28.03
N GLN A 293 23.31 -9.87 28.14
CA GLN A 293 22.26 -9.10 28.83
C GLN A 293 20.96 -9.17 27.99
N SER A 294 19.83 -9.34 28.68
CA SER A 294 18.53 -9.30 28.01
C SER A 294 17.96 -7.89 28.07
N ILE A 295 17.69 -7.32 26.93
CA ILE A 295 16.94 -6.06 26.85
C ILE A 295 15.45 -6.24 27.21
N LEU A 296 15.00 -7.47 27.45
CA LEU A 296 13.65 -7.80 27.96
C LEU A 296 13.49 -7.66 29.48
N GLY A 297 14.58 -7.50 30.20
CA GLY A 297 14.63 -7.54 31.67
C GLY A 297 14.37 -6.21 32.37
N GLY A 298 13.30 -5.48 32.08
CA GLY A 298 12.75 -4.40 32.91
C GLY A 298 13.57 -3.12 33.11
N LYS A 299 14.81 -3.08 32.66
CA LYS A 299 15.71 -1.91 32.74
C LYS A 299 16.24 -1.42 31.40
N ALA A 300 16.06 -2.17 30.31
CA ALA A 300 16.41 -1.75 28.96
C ALA A 300 15.16 -1.54 28.12
N PRO A 301 14.69 -0.31 27.99
CA PRO A 301 13.37 -0.01 27.43
C PRO A 301 13.27 -0.22 25.92
N LEU A 302 14.36 -0.56 25.23
CA LEU A 302 14.38 -0.60 23.78
C LEU A 302 13.52 -1.73 23.20
N TYR A 303 13.69 -2.95 23.70
CA TYR A 303 12.97 -4.12 23.16
C TYR A 303 11.52 -4.18 23.59
N ASP A 304 11.20 -3.82 24.83
CA ASP A 304 9.81 -3.70 25.31
C ASP A 304 9.03 -2.64 24.53
N ARG A 305 9.72 -1.58 24.11
CA ARG A 305 9.10 -0.54 23.26
C ARG A 305 8.98 -0.95 21.79
N LEU A 306 9.90 -1.75 21.29
CA LEU A 306 9.81 -2.36 19.96
C LEU A 306 8.74 -3.46 19.91
N ARG A 307 8.53 -4.19 21.02
CA ARG A 307 7.44 -5.16 21.20
C ARG A 307 6.17 -4.57 21.76
N ASN A 308 6.18 -3.38 22.34
CA ASN A 308 4.99 -2.77 22.89
C ASN A 308 4.06 -2.34 21.72
N PRO A 309 2.94 -3.03 21.51
CA PRO A 309 2.01 -2.76 20.41
C PRO A 309 1.46 -1.34 20.44
N ASN A 310 1.65 -0.64 21.56
CA ASN A 310 1.05 0.67 21.76
C ASN A 310 1.92 1.85 21.35
N ARG A 311 3.17 1.67 20.87
CA ARG A 311 4.06 2.83 20.71
C ARG A 311 4.89 2.95 19.43
N THR A 312 5.18 1.89 18.65
CA THR A 312 6.21 2.03 17.60
C THR A 312 5.94 1.35 16.26
N TYR A 313 5.03 0.42 16.18
CA TYR A 313 4.72 -0.28 14.94
C TYR A 313 3.21 -0.33 14.75
N ARG A 314 2.65 0.77 14.35
CA ARG A 314 1.24 0.84 13.95
C ARG A 314 1.16 1.37 12.55
N VAL A 315 0.29 0.78 11.79
CA VAL A 315 -0.17 1.41 10.56
C VAL A 315 -0.72 2.81 10.89
N SER A 316 -0.54 3.75 10.00
CA SER A 316 -1.00 5.13 10.13
C SER A 316 -2.45 5.22 10.60
N ASN A 317 -2.73 6.19 11.44
CA ASN A 317 -4.12 6.50 11.80
C ASN A 317 -4.98 6.78 10.56
N HIS A 318 -4.41 7.40 9.51
CA HIS A 318 -5.11 7.62 8.24
C HIS A 318 -5.63 6.32 7.62
N TRP A 319 -4.86 5.22 7.69
CA TRP A 319 -5.24 3.94 7.10
C TRP A 319 -6.61 3.47 7.59
N ARG A 320 -6.79 3.39 8.91
CA ARG A 320 -8.01 2.86 9.54
C ARG A 320 -9.22 3.78 9.42
N HIS A 321 -9.02 5.06 9.14
CA HIS A 321 -10.11 5.99 8.87
C HIS A 321 -10.56 5.97 7.41
N GLN A 322 -9.65 5.67 6.50
CA GLN A 322 -9.89 5.75 5.06
C GLN A 322 -10.35 4.42 4.45
N PHE A 323 -10.00 3.29 5.08
CA PHE A 323 -10.29 1.96 4.53
C PHE A 323 -11.09 1.12 5.53
N SER A 324 -11.95 0.26 5.00
CA SER A 324 -12.69 -0.76 5.75
C SER A 324 -12.41 -2.12 5.12
N PHE A 325 -11.38 -2.82 5.64
CA PHE A 325 -11.02 -4.17 5.20
C PHE A 325 -11.49 -5.22 6.20
N PRO A 326 -11.53 -6.52 5.84
CA PRO A 326 -11.93 -7.58 6.76
C PRO A 326 -11.05 -7.64 8.01
N ILE A 327 -11.69 -7.82 9.17
CA ILE A 327 -11.02 -7.92 10.47
C ILE A 327 -11.28 -9.26 11.18
N ALA A 328 -12.06 -10.15 10.57
CA ALA A 328 -12.45 -11.42 11.18
C ALA A 328 -11.26 -12.39 11.29
N ASN A 329 -11.16 -13.05 12.46
CA ASN A 329 -10.15 -14.09 12.71
C ASN A 329 -8.69 -13.64 12.59
N VAL A 330 -8.41 -12.35 12.67
CA VAL A 330 -7.05 -11.81 12.69
C VAL A 330 -6.40 -12.15 14.04
N PRO A 331 -5.19 -12.73 14.06
CA PRO A 331 -4.57 -13.25 15.27
C PRO A 331 -4.01 -12.17 16.22
N ASP A 332 -3.88 -10.93 15.75
CA ASP A 332 -3.30 -9.80 16.49
C ASP A 332 -4.02 -8.50 16.10
N GLU A 333 -4.40 -7.70 17.11
CA GLU A 333 -5.13 -6.43 16.91
C GLU A 333 -4.38 -5.44 15.99
N ARG A 334 -3.06 -5.50 15.97
CA ARG A 334 -2.23 -4.65 15.09
C ARG A 334 -2.44 -4.94 13.62
N LEU A 335 -2.77 -6.18 13.29
CA LEU A 335 -2.95 -6.69 11.93
C LEU A 335 -4.38 -6.52 11.39
N LYS A 336 -5.32 -6.00 12.19
CA LYS A 336 -6.66 -5.69 11.69
C LYS A 336 -6.56 -4.73 10.50
N GLU A 337 -7.34 -5.00 9.45
CA GLU A 337 -7.40 -4.24 8.19
C GLU A 337 -6.09 -4.22 7.38
N THR A 338 -5.07 -4.99 7.78
CA THR A 338 -3.82 -5.18 7.02
C THR A 338 -3.59 -6.64 6.65
N LEU A 339 -4.04 -7.56 7.54
CA LEU A 339 -4.05 -9.01 7.31
C LEU A 339 -5.48 -9.48 7.06
N TYR A 340 -5.80 -9.85 5.83
CA TYR A 340 -7.15 -10.27 5.45
C TYR A 340 -7.16 -11.07 4.14
N PHE A 341 -8.31 -11.66 3.82
CA PHE A 341 -8.57 -12.18 2.48
C PHE A 341 -9.95 -11.76 1.98
N ILE A 342 -10.08 -11.76 0.66
CA ILE A 342 -11.33 -11.48 -0.05
C ILE A 342 -11.49 -12.57 -1.13
N ASP A 343 -12.66 -13.20 -1.16
CA ASP A 343 -13.03 -14.14 -2.21
C ASP A 343 -13.84 -13.41 -3.28
N TYR A 344 -13.34 -13.40 -4.51
CA TYR A 344 -13.98 -12.73 -5.64
C TYR A 344 -14.05 -13.67 -6.85
N GLN A 345 -15.23 -14.11 -7.20
CA GLN A 345 -15.55 -14.89 -8.42
C GLN A 345 -14.53 -16.01 -8.74
N GLY A 346 -14.25 -16.87 -7.76
CA GLY A 346 -13.35 -18.04 -7.91
C GLY A 346 -11.87 -17.74 -7.69
N VAL A 347 -11.54 -16.57 -7.12
CA VAL A 347 -10.18 -16.18 -6.73
C VAL A 347 -10.17 -15.79 -5.26
N ARG A 348 -9.23 -16.30 -4.47
CA ARG A 348 -8.89 -15.79 -3.16
C ARG A 348 -7.74 -14.79 -3.27
N PHE A 349 -8.00 -13.54 -2.89
CA PHE A 349 -7.01 -12.49 -2.71
C PHE A 349 -6.63 -12.42 -1.23
N ILE A 350 -5.36 -12.57 -0.91
CA ILE A 350 -4.84 -12.54 0.46
C ILE A 350 -3.91 -11.35 0.59
N SER A 351 -4.17 -10.46 1.55
CA SER A 351 -3.25 -9.43 1.99
C SER A 351 -2.48 -9.93 3.20
N LEU A 352 -1.15 -9.90 3.15
CA LEU A 352 -0.27 -10.14 4.29
C LEU A 352 0.44 -8.84 4.66
N ASP A 353 0.61 -8.60 5.94
CA ASP A 353 1.36 -7.47 6.43
C ASP A 353 2.85 -7.82 6.57
N SER A 354 3.67 -7.37 5.63
CA SER A 354 5.09 -7.68 5.65
C SER A 354 5.92 -6.76 6.56
N ASN A 355 5.28 -5.79 7.24
CA ASN A 355 5.96 -4.83 8.10
C ASN A 355 6.10 -5.32 9.53
N ILE A 356 5.09 -6.02 10.05
CA ILE A 356 5.03 -6.43 11.46
C ILE A 356 4.54 -7.86 11.64
N ALA A 357 4.89 -8.45 12.80
CA ALA A 357 4.30 -9.69 13.29
C ALA A 357 4.28 -10.84 12.27
N ASN A 358 5.33 -10.97 11.44
CA ASN A 358 5.36 -11.90 10.32
C ASN A 358 5.18 -13.37 10.74
N GLU A 359 5.73 -13.75 11.91
CA GLU A 359 5.63 -15.10 12.46
C GLU A 359 4.20 -15.47 12.86
N ILE A 360 3.48 -14.51 13.45
CA ILE A 360 2.10 -14.73 13.91
C ILE A 360 1.17 -14.98 12.71
N GLN A 361 1.50 -14.44 11.56
CA GLN A 361 0.70 -14.61 10.34
C GLN A 361 0.82 -16.02 9.73
N VAL A 362 1.85 -16.80 10.08
CA VAL A 362 2.12 -18.13 9.50
C VAL A 362 0.95 -19.10 9.70
N ASP A 363 0.46 -19.22 10.93
CA ASP A 363 -0.66 -20.12 11.26
C ASP A 363 -1.98 -19.62 10.64
N TRP A 364 -2.18 -18.31 10.63
CA TRP A 364 -3.34 -17.71 9.96
C TRP A 364 -3.31 -17.97 8.46
N LEU A 365 -2.16 -17.76 7.82
CA LEU A 365 -1.98 -18.00 6.38
C LEU A 365 -2.22 -19.49 6.04
N ARG A 366 -1.68 -20.42 6.84
CA ARG A 366 -1.92 -21.86 6.66
C ARG A 366 -3.40 -22.17 6.68
N LYS A 367 -4.13 -21.75 7.71
CA LYS A 367 -5.58 -21.97 7.83
C LYS A 367 -6.36 -21.34 6.67
N THR A 368 -5.96 -20.17 6.25
CA THR A 368 -6.59 -19.45 5.13
C THR A 368 -6.40 -20.19 3.80
N LEU A 369 -5.22 -20.79 3.59
CA LEU A 369 -4.93 -21.57 2.39
C LEU A 369 -5.58 -22.97 2.41
N GLU A 370 -5.60 -23.64 3.57
CA GLU A 370 -6.28 -24.94 3.76
C GLU A 370 -7.79 -24.86 3.47
N ASN A 371 -8.42 -23.76 3.89
CA ASN A 371 -9.86 -23.54 3.74
C ASN A 371 -10.22 -22.73 2.48
N ASN A 372 -9.39 -22.77 1.45
CA ASN A 372 -9.64 -22.03 0.21
C ASN A 372 -10.43 -22.86 -0.81
N PRO A 373 -11.72 -22.53 -1.05
CA PRO A 373 -12.52 -23.22 -2.06
C PRO A 373 -12.26 -22.74 -3.48
N ASN A 374 -11.52 -21.63 -3.63
CA ASN A 374 -11.37 -20.95 -4.90
C ASN A 374 -10.36 -21.65 -5.81
N ARG A 375 -10.53 -21.45 -7.09
CA ARG A 375 -9.66 -22.00 -8.14
C ARG A 375 -8.29 -21.35 -8.17
N TRP A 376 -8.23 -20.03 -7.91
CA TRP A 376 -7.04 -19.22 -7.96
C TRP A 376 -6.71 -18.65 -6.58
N THR A 377 -5.42 -18.55 -6.31
CA THR A 377 -4.92 -17.89 -5.10
C THR A 377 -3.90 -16.83 -5.50
N ILE A 378 -4.21 -15.58 -5.18
CA ILE A 378 -3.33 -14.45 -5.40
C ILE A 378 -3.01 -13.83 -4.04
N ILE A 379 -1.73 -13.64 -3.75
CA ILE A 379 -1.29 -13.03 -2.49
C ILE A 379 -0.62 -11.70 -2.79
N THR A 380 -0.88 -10.69 -1.98
CA THR A 380 -0.19 -9.41 -2.01
C THR A 380 0.42 -9.10 -0.66
N PHE A 381 1.62 -8.58 -0.68
CA PHE A 381 2.34 -8.00 0.46
C PHE A 381 3.44 -7.08 -0.09
N HIS A 382 3.85 -6.11 0.72
CA HIS A 382 4.71 -5.05 0.23
C HIS A 382 6.15 -5.53 -0.05
N HIS A 383 6.87 -6.08 0.94
CA HIS A 383 8.26 -6.49 0.80
C HIS A 383 8.39 -7.78 -0.01
N PRO A 384 9.04 -7.79 -1.18
CA PRO A 384 9.05 -8.98 -2.05
C PRO A 384 9.91 -10.11 -1.48
N LEU A 385 9.51 -11.37 -1.70
CA LEU A 385 10.31 -12.54 -1.34
C LEU A 385 11.59 -12.64 -2.18
N TYR A 386 11.59 -12.09 -3.37
CA TYR A 386 12.70 -12.06 -4.33
C TYR A 386 12.93 -10.61 -4.76
N SER A 387 13.83 -9.94 -4.08
CA SER A 387 14.10 -8.54 -4.32
C SER A 387 14.99 -8.36 -5.57
N PRO A 388 14.57 -7.53 -6.56
CA PRO A 388 15.41 -7.14 -7.66
C PRO A 388 16.34 -5.97 -7.34
N ALA A 389 16.01 -5.16 -6.34
CA ALA A 389 16.78 -3.98 -5.99
C ALA A 389 18.15 -4.36 -5.42
N SER A 390 19.18 -3.57 -5.76
CA SER A 390 20.53 -3.79 -5.29
C SER A 390 20.61 -3.72 -3.77
N SER A 391 21.35 -4.67 -3.18
CA SER A 391 21.62 -4.76 -1.73
C SER A 391 20.39 -5.01 -0.84
N ARG A 392 19.26 -5.48 -1.41
CA ARG A 392 18.05 -5.83 -0.66
C ARG A 392 17.80 -7.34 -0.68
N ASP A 393 17.39 -7.89 0.46
CA ASP A 393 16.92 -9.27 0.60
C ASP A 393 15.97 -9.39 1.79
N ASN A 394 14.84 -10.04 1.59
CA ASN A 394 13.80 -10.25 2.59
C ASN A 394 13.80 -11.73 3.06
N GLN A 395 14.93 -12.20 3.52
CA GLN A 395 15.15 -13.61 3.87
C GLN A 395 14.17 -14.11 4.92
N LYS A 396 13.87 -13.32 5.95
CA LYS A 396 12.96 -13.70 7.05
C LYS A 396 11.57 -14.05 6.53
N ILE A 397 10.92 -13.14 5.83
CA ILE A 397 9.56 -13.40 5.30
C ILE A 397 9.57 -14.52 4.26
N ARG A 398 10.64 -14.64 3.48
CA ARG A 398 10.81 -15.76 2.54
C ARG A 398 10.86 -17.10 3.26
N GLN A 399 11.60 -17.21 4.35
CA GLN A 399 11.69 -18.44 5.14
C GLN A 399 10.37 -18.80 5.82
N LEU A 400 9.61 -17.79 6.26
CA LEU A 400 8.32 -17.98 6.94
C LEU A 400 7.20 -18.36 5.98
N TRP A 401 7.07 -17.64 4.87
CA TRP A 401 5.87 -17.74 4.02
C TRP A 401 6.05 -18.60 2.78
N LYS A 402 7.24 -18.58 2.14
CA LYS A 402 7.46 -19.31 0.89
C LYS A 402 7.15 -20.81 0.99
N PRO A 403 7.47 -21.55 2.09
CA PRO A 403 7.08 -22.94 2.23
C PRO A 403 5.58 -23.18 2.13
N LEU A 404 4.76 -22.26 2.70
CA LEU A 404 3.30 -22.36 2.60
C LEU A 404 2.80 -22.07 1.19
N LEU A 405 3.39 -21.06 0.53
CA LEU A 405 3.02 -20.74 -0.85
C LEU A 405 3.26 -21.95 -1.78
N ASP A 406 4.31 -22.70 -1.56
CA ASP A 406 4.65 -23.90 -2.34
C ASP A 406 3.75 -25.10 -2.00
N GLU A 407 3.52 -25.34 -0.71
CA GLU A 407 2.68 -26.44 -0.21
C GLU A 407 1.26 -26.30 -0.77
N PHE A 408 0.68 -25.10 -0.71
CA PHE A 408 -0.68 -24.83 -1.15
C PHE A 408 -0.78 -24.37 -2.61
N LYS A 409 0.33 -24.36 -3.35
CA LYS A 409 0.38 -24.04 -4.79
C LYS A 409 -0.24 -22.69 -5.12
N VAL A 410 0.16 -21.66 -4.38
CA VAL A 410 -0.23 -20.27 -4.66
C VAL A 410 0.16 -19.93 -6.10
N ASP A 411 -0.73 -19.25 -6.83
CA ASP A 411 -0.55 -19.01 -8.26
C ASP A 411 0.30 -17.80 -8.57
N LEU A 412 0.04 -16.68 -7.85
CA LEU A 412 0.63 -15.38 -8.14
C LEU A 412 0.87 -14.61 -6.84
N VAL A 413 2.02 -13.96 -6.75
CA VAL A 413 2.36 -13.00 -5.71
C VAL A 413 2.62 -11.65 -6.35
N LEU A 414 2.01 -10.60 -5.80
CA LEU A 414 2.12 -9.21 -6.24
C LEU A 414 2.72 -8.38 -5.11
N SER A 415 3.87 -7.74 -5.35
CA SER A 415 4.62 -6.98 -4.35
C SER A 415 5.13 -5.64 -4.88
N GLY A 416 5.51 -4.75 -3.96
CA GLY A 416 6.09 -3.44 -4.23
C GLY A 416 7.51 -3.31 -3.68
N HIS A 417 7.78 -2.19 -2.97
CA HIS A 417 8.97 -1.89 -2.18
C HIS A 417 10.24 -1.57 -2.96
N ASP A 418 10.52 -2.26 -4.03
CA ASP A 418 11.84 -2.20 -4.68
C ASP A 418 11.94 -1.19 -5.81
N HIS A 419 10.89 -0.42 -6.07
CA HIS A 419 10.85 0.64 -7.08
C HIS A 419 11.47 0.27 -8.44
N THR A 420 11.30 -1.00 -8.80
CA THR A 420 11.77 -1.63 -10.04
C THR A 420 10.71 -2.60 -10.52
N TYR A 421 10.95 -3.22 -11.65
CA TYR A 421 10.13 -4.34 -12.11
C TYR A 421 10.94 -5.63 -12.16
N SER A 422 10.38 -6.69 -11.59
CA SER A 422 10.84 -8.05 -11.86
C SER A 422 9.69 -9.03 -11.89
N ARG A 423 9.83 -10.06 -12.72
CA ARG A 423 8.92 -11.19 -12.77
C ARG A 423 9.70 -12.49 -12.87
N THR A 424 9.39 -13.42 -11.98
CA THR A 424 9.93 -14.77 -12.01
C THR A 424 9.21 -15.62 -13.06
N GLY A 425 9.75 -16.83 -13.34
CA GLY A 425 8.95 -17.92 -13.85
C GLY A 425 8.13 -18.55 -12.72
N LEU A 426 7.78 -19.82 -12.84
CA LEU A 426 7.21 -20.60 -11.74
C LEU A 426 8.34 -20.98 -10.78
N VAL A 427 8.18 -20.64 -9.49
CA VAL A 427 9.19 -20.86 -8.45
C VAL A 427 8.60 -21.61 -7.28
N ASP A 428 9.25 -22.68 -6.83
CA ASP A 428 8.97 -23.33 -5.56
C ASP A 428 10.22 -23.40 -4.67
N PHE A 429 10.02 -23.74 -3.40
CA PHE A 429 11.11 -23.77 -2.42
C PHE A 429 12.15 -24.86 -2.73
N LYS A 430 11.77 -25.95 -3.38
CA LYS A 430 12.65 -27.06 -3.72
C LYS A 430 13.63 -26.68 -4.84
N ASN A 431 13.22 -25.83 -5.74
CA ASN A 431 13.97 -25.44 -6.92
C ASN A 431 14.85 -24.20 -6.69
N VAL A 432 14.61 -23.47 -5.62
CA VAL A 432 15.39 -22.28 -5.28
C VAL A 432 16.16 -22.54 -3.99
N LYS A 433 17.36 -23.12 -4.14
CA LYS A 433 18.27 -23.38 -3.03
C LYS A 433 19.20 -22.18 -2.82
N ASN A 434 19.59 -21.96 -1.55
CA ASN A 434 20.57 -20.93 -1.19
C ASN A 434 20.23 -19.52 -1.67
N ILE A 435 18.97 -19.15 -1.49
CA ILE A 435 18.56 -17.78 -1.68
C ILE A 435 18.88 -17.04 -0.40
N PRO A 436 19.84 -16.42 -0.12
CA PRO A 436 19.87 -15.05 0.27
C PRO A 436 20.94 -14.24 -0.44
N THR A 437 21.90 -14.89 -0.96
CA THR A 437 23.05 -14.18 -1.51
C THR A 437 23.08 -14.36 -3.01
N GLY A 438 22.53 -13.40 -3.73
CA GLY A 438 22.72 -13.25 -5.15
C GLY A 438 21.84 -14.10 -6.04
N TYR A 439 20.79 -14.75 -5.53
CA TYR A 439 19.79 -15.48 -6.35
C TYR A 439 20.42 -16.36 -7.44
N GLN A 440 21.46 -17.09 -7.08
CA GLN A 440 22.36 -17.73 -8.05
C GLN A 440 21.85 -19.07 -8.56
N GLN A 441 20.78 -19.63 -7.98
CA GLN A 441 20.34 -20.96 -8.36
C GLN A 441 19.12 -20.93 -9.27
N ALA A 442 19.13 -21.85 -10.22
CA ALA A 442 18.03 -22.06 -11.14
C ALA A 442 16.77 -22.50 -10.38
N TYR A 443 15.65 -21.94 -10.77
CA TYR A 443 14.32 -22.42 -10.41
C TYR A 443 13.76 -23.26 -11.57
N ASP A 444 12.83 -24.14 -11.26
CA ASP A 444 12.09 -24.87 -12.31
C ASP A 444 11.01 -23.94 -12.86
N PRO A 445 11.08 -23.55 -14.14
CA PRO A 445 10.09 -22.67 -14.75
C PRO A 445 8.72 -23.34 -14.97
N ASN A 446 8.57 -24.61 -14.64
CA ASN A 446 7.36 -25.39 -14.91
C ASN A 446 6.48 -25.61 -13.67
N ILE A 447 6.96 -25.34 -12.47
CA ILE A 447 6.23 -25.52 -11.20
C ILE A 447 6.34 -24.32 -10.29
N GLY A 448 5.43 -24.19 -9.31
CA GLY A 448 5.46 -23.19 -8.27
C GLY A 448 4.66 -21.92 -8.58
N THR A 449 5.02 -20.84 -7.91
CA THR A 449 4.36 -19.52 -7.91
C THR A 449 5.08 -18.55 -8.82
N VAL A 450 4.35 -17.69 -9.52
CA VAL A 450 4.94 -16.50 -10.17
C VAL A 450 4.98 -15.35 -9.16
N HIS A 451 6.14 -14.73 -9.00
CA HIS A 451 6.33 -13.53 -8.18
C HIS A 451 6.56 -12.32 -9.09
N VAL A 452 5.83 -11.25 -8.83
CA VAL A 452 5.95 -9.96 -9.52
C VAL A 452 6.26 -8.88 -8.51
N VAL A 453 7.27 -8.08 -8.79
CA VAL A 453 7.56 -6.81 -8.13
C VAL A 453 7.31 -5.71 -9.14
N SER A 454 6.60 -4.65 -8.75
CA SER A 454 6.30 -3.53 -9.65
C SER A 454 6.38 -2.20 -8.92
N VAL A 455 6.49 -1.13 -9.70
CA VAL A 455 6.46 0.26 -9.24
C VAL A 455 5.57 1.08 -10.18
N SER A 456 4.73 1.90 -9.62
CA SER A 456 3.86 2.82 -10.37
C SER A 456 4.20 4.29 -10.15
N GLY A 457 4.85 4.61 -9.03
CA GLY A 457 5.38 5.93 -8.71
C GLY A 457 6.68 6.27 -9.46
N PRO A 458 7.18 7.51 -9.32
CA PRO A 458 8.36 8.00 -10.05
C PRO A 458 9.70 7.65 -9.43
N LYS A 459 9.74 7.22 -8.15
CA LYS A 459 10.97 6.83 -7.45
C LYS A 459 11.50 5.53 -8.04
N MET A 460 12.79 5.48 -8.36
CA MET A 460 13.40 4.35 -9.04
C MET A 460 14.67 3.89 -8.34
N TYR A 461 14.89 2.57 -8.33
CA TYR A 461 16.12 1.97 -7.81
C TYR A 461 16.87 1.22 -8.91
N GLU A 462 18.17 1.02 -8.65
CA GLU A 462 19.02 0.15 -9.48
C GLU A 462 18.72 -1.32 -9.17
N ILE A 463 18.83 -2.16 -10.18
CA ILE A 463 18.61 -3.61 -10.04
C ILE A 463 19.91 -4.40 -10.03
N THR A 464 19.87 -5.51 -9.29
CA THR A 464 20.84 -6.59 -9.43
C THR A 464 20.19 -7.72 -10.23
N LYS A 465 20.63 -7.92 -11.48
CA LYS A 465 20.09 -8.97 -12.36
C LYS A 465 20.47 -10.36 -11.83
N GLY A 466 19.51 -11.04 -11.25
CA GLY A 466 19.64 -12.42 -10.79
C GLY A 466 19.02 -13.42 -11.76
N LYS A 467 19.47 -14.67 -11.73
CA LYS A 467 18.91 -15.75 -12.57
C LYS A 467 17.49 -16.18 -12.18
N TYR A 468 16.97 -15.65 -11.07
CA TYR A 468 15.64 -15.99 -10.55
C TYR A 468 14.49 -15.37 -11.35
N ALA A 469 14.72 -14.29 -12.06
CA ALA A 469 13.68 -13.61 -12.82
C ALA A 469 13.83 -13.76 -14.33
N LYS A 470 12.69 -13.83 -15.00
CA LYS A 470 12.55 -13.89 -16.46
C LYS A 470 12.54 -12.52 -17.09
N LYS A 471 12.06 -11.52 -16.37
CA LYS A 471 11.94 -10.14 -16.84
C LYS A 471 12.39 -9.17 -15.77
N PHE A 472 13.08 -8.13 -16.18
CA PHE A 472 13.48 -7.01 -15.35
C PHE A 472 13.13 -5.68 -16.01
N GLY A 473 12.95 -4.63 -15.21
CA GLY A 473 12.76 -3.26 -15.66
C GLY A 473 13.29 -2.25 -14.65
N GLU A 474 14.03 -1.28 -15.14
CA GLU A 474 14.53 -0.11 -14.41
C GLU A 474 13.99 1.17 -15.03
N ASN A 475 13.88 2.22 -14.23
CA ASN A 475 13.51 3.56 -14.69
C ASN A 475 12.21 3.59 -15.51
N VAL A 476 11.22 2.81 -15.10
CA VAL A 476 9.94 2.69 -15.80
C VAL A 476 8.78 2.63 -14.81
N GLN A 477 7.85 3.59 -14.90
CA GLN A 477 6.57 3.53 -14.20
C GLN A 477 5.64 2.56 -14.94
N LEU A 478 5.03 1.66 -14.20
CA LEU A 478 4.18 0.59 -14.75
C LEU A 478 2.83 0.52 -14.04
N TYR A 479 1.83 0.05 -14.76
CA TYR A 479 0.59 -0.50 -14.23
C TYR A 479 0.31 -1.84 -14.86
N GLN A 480 -0.45 -2.68 -14.19
CA GLN A 480 -0.74 -4.01 -14.69
C GLN A 480 -2.25 -4.24 -14.77
N ILE A 481 -2.67 -4.92 -15.84
CA ILE A 481 -4.04 -5.40 -16.04
C ILE A 481 -4.01 -6.91 -16.01
N ILE A 482 -4.78 -7.49 -15.11
CA ILE A 482 -4.85 -8.93 -14.91
C ILE A 482 -6.26 -9.40 -15.20
N ASP A 483 -6.39 -10.24 -16.23
CA ASP A 483 -7.67 -10.84 -16.62
C ASP A 483 -7.76 -12.26 -16.04
N VAL A 484 -8.84 -12.55 -15.34
CA VAL A 484 -9.13 -13.87 -14.80
C VAL A 484 -10.35 -14.45 -15.51
N LYS A 485 -10.18 -15.63 -16.07
CA LYS A 485 -11.25 -16.34 -16.75
C LYS A 485 -11.14 -17.84 -16.49
N LYS A 486 -11.97 -18.37 -15.61
CA LYS A 486 -12.02 -19.81 -15.25
C LYS A 486 -10.61 -20.42 -15.03
N ASN A 487 -10.03 -21.07 -16.03
CA ASN A 487 -8.74 -21.77 -15.96
C ASN A 487 -7.57 -20.92 -16.51
N ARG A 488 -7.77 -19.66 -16.80
CA ARG A 488 -6.78 -18.77 -17.40
C ARG A 488 -6.68 -17.48 -16.62
N LEU A 489 -5.45 -17.12 -16.26
CA LEU A 489 -5.08 -15.81 -15.75
C LEU A 489 -4.09 -15.20 -16.73
N ARG A 490 -4.42 -14.03 -17.31
CA ARG A 490 -3.53 -13.28 -18.20
C ARG A 490 -3.06 -12.04 -17.50
N PHE A 491 -1.76 -11.89 -17.38
CA PHE A 491 -1.09 -10.73 -16.81
C PHE A 491 -0.48 -9.90 -17.93
N ARG A 492 -0.67 -8.58 -17.89
CA ARG A 492 -0.07 -7.62 -18.81
C ARG A 492 0.40 -6.40 -18.03
N ALA A 493 1.69 -6.07 -18.14
CA ALA A 493 2.27 -4.85 -17.61
C ALA A 493 2.43 -3.82 -18.73
N TYR A 494 2.03 -2.60 -18.47
CA TYR A 494 2.12 -1.48 -19.39
C TYR A 494 2.93 -0.34 -18.77
N THR A 495 3.68 0.38 -19.60
CA THR A 495 4.32 1.63 -19.18
C THR A 495 3.27 2.73 -18.94
N ALA A 496 3.67 3.78 -18.22
CA ALA A 496 2.86 4.98 -18.03
C ALA A 496 2.42 5.69 -19.35
N THR A 497 2.87 5.21 -20.49
CA THR A 497 2.49 5.69 -21.84
C THR A 497 1.63 4.67 -22.61
N GLY A 498 1.13 3.62 -21.95
CA GLY A 498 0.29 2.60 -22.54
C GLY A 498 1.03 1.56 -23.40
N LYS A 499 2.38 1.56 -23.42
CA LYS A 499 3.15 0.56 -24.17
C LYS A 499 3.24 -0.75 -23.38
N LEU A 500 2.89 -1.88 -24.02
CA LEU A 500 3.07 -3.21 -23.41
C LEU A 500 4.55 -3.43 -23.08
N PHE A 501 4.82 -3.76 -21.82
CA PHE A 501 6.17 -3.99 -21.28
C PHE A 501 6.44 -5.46 -21.03
N ASP A 502 5.48 -6.17 -20.43
CA ASP A 502 5.57 -7.61 -20.14
C ASP A 502 4.20 -8.27 -20.24
N GLU A 503 4.17 -9.55 -20.59
CA GLU A 503 2.95 -10.34 -20.67
C GLU A 503 3.23 -11.80 -20.38
N PHE A 504 2.32 -12.46 -19.65
CA PHE A 504 2.26 -13.90 -19.52
C PHE A 504 0.84 -14.39 -19.27
N THR A 505 0.64 -15.70 -19.44
CA THR A 505 -0.60 -16.36 -19.09
C THR A 505 -0.32 -17.59 -18.22
N LEU A 506 -0.99 -17.69 -17.08
CA LEU A 506 -1.09 -18.91 -16.31
C LEU A 506 -2.32 -19.71 -16.74
N LYS A 507 -2.16 -21.00 -16.96
CA LYS A 507 -3.26 -21.93 -17.26
C LYS A 507 -3.32 -23.03 -16.22
N LYS A 508 -4.47 -23.16 -15.53
CA LYS A 508 -4.76 -24.30 -14.65
C LYS A 508 -4.87 -25.57 -15.47
N ARG A 509 -4.25 -26.65 -15.00
CA ARG A 509 -4.33 -27.99 -15.59
C ARG A 509 -4.83 -28.97 -14.54
N LYS A 510 -5.66 -29.92 -14.96
CA LYS A 510 -6.20 -30.95 -14.05
C LYS A 510 -5.04 -31.83 -13.54
N ASN A 511 -4.88 -31.89 -12.21
CA ASN A 511 -3.86 -32.72 -11.51
C ASN A 511 -2.41 -32.47 -11.97
N GLN A 512 -2.11 -31.28 -12.49
CA GLN A 512 -0.77 -30.89 -12.92
C GLN A 512 -0.46 -29.45 -12.42
N PRO A 513 0.82 -29.10 -12.30
CA PRO A 513 1.21 -27.71 -12.05
C PRO A 513 0.63 -26.76 -13.11
N ASN A 514 0.50 -25.49 -12.78
CA ASN A 514 0.12 -24.48 -13.75
C ASN A 514 1.06 -24.50 -14.95
N LEU A 515 0.53 -24.15 -16.12
CA LEU A 515 1.34 -23.90 -17.30
C LEU A 515 1.56 -22.40 -17.42
N LEU A 516 2.80 -21.96 -17.38
CA LEU A 516 3.20 -20.60 -17.73
C LEU A 516 3.42 -20.50 -19.24
N VAL A 517 2.68 -19.62 -19.88
CA VAL A 517 2.80 -19.34 -21.31
C VAL A 517 3.23 -17.89 -21.47
N GLU A 518 4.38 -17.68 -22.11
CA GLU A 518 4.87 -16.37 -22.49
C GLU A 518 4.64 -16.18 -24.01
N PRO A 519 4.35 -14.94 -24.47
CA PRO A 519 4.34 -14.69 -25.90
C PRO A 519 5.71 -15.05 -26.49
N ASN A 520 5.75 -15.60 -27.67
CA ASN A 520 7.01 -15.81 -28.39
C ASN A 520 7.69 -14.44 -28.55
N SER A 521 8.86 -14.28 -27.92
CA SER A 521 9.72 -13.09 -28.01
C SER A 521 10.25 -12.91 -29.43
#